data_b5ee5a35fc4a6ed8fd9a4c2cd1cfca6f
#
_entry.id   b5ee5a35fc4a6ed8fd9a4c2cd1cfca6f
#
_cell.length_a   1.000
_cell.length_b   1.000
_cell.length_c   1.000
_cell.angle_alpha   90.00
_cell.angle_beta   90.00
_cell.angle_gamma   90.00
#
_symmetry.space_group_name_H-M   'P 1'
#
loop_
_entity.id
_entity.type
_entity.pdbx_description
1 polymer ?
#
loop_
_entity_poly.entity_id
_entity_poly.type
_entity_poly.pdbx_seq_one_letter_code
_entity_poly.pdbx_strand_id
1 'polypeptide(L)'
;MSNKMWGGRFTERPDAIMEEINISIDVDRHLYAQDITASKAHAAMLAAQGIITASDAKNIGKGLDTILSEIGKGSFDFKRALEDIHMNVESRLSELIGPAAGRLHTARSRNDQVATDFRLFVRDTIDATDAALADFQHALAARALEHAATVMPGFTHLQTAQPVTFGHHLLAYVEMAARDRGRFADARKRLNESPLGAAALAGTSFPIDRVATAKALGFNRPMANSLDAVSDRDFVLETLSAASIAAVHMSRFAEEIVIWTSPLVGLVRLSDKFTTGSSIMPQKRNPDAAELVRAKTGRVIGALNGLLIVMKGLPLAYQKDMQEDKQGAMEAFAALSLAIRAMTGMVLDLVPDEVRMKAAAGEGYATATDLADWLVRTLKMPFRDAHHVTGRIVALASEQGAALDALPLKAMQEVEPRITIDALRVLSVEASVKSRTSFGGTAPKNVAAQAKAWLKRLEKEQKSGR
;
A
#
# COMPACT_ATOMS: atom_id res chain seq x y z
N MET A 1 -2.71 36.94 -22.22
CA MET A 1 -2.16 38.06 -21.40
C MET A 1 -0.87 37.55 -20.77
N SER A 2 0.24 38.30 -20.91
CA SER A 2 1.52 37.89 -20.31
C SER A 2 1.38 37.84 -18.79
N ASN A 3 1.98 36.82 -18.19
CA ASN A 3 2.05 36.70 -16.74
C ASN A 3 2.80 37.91 -16.15
N LYS A 4 2.07 38.86 -15.59
CA LYS A 4 2.63 40.10 -15.02
C LYS A 4 3.34 39.90 -13.66
N MET A 5 3.38 38.66 -13.14
CA MET A 5 4.00 38.40 -11.83
C MET A 5 5.52 38.55 -11.81
N TRP A 6 6.19 38.39 -12.95
CA TRP A 6 7.64 38.62 -13.09
C TRP A 6 7.99 40.06 -13.48
N GLY A 7 7.10 41.04 -13.20
CA GLY A 7 7.23 42.43 -13.60
C GLY A 7 8.47 43.15 -13.06
N GLY A 8 8.86 44.20 -13.75
CA GLY A 8 9.88 45.14 -13.32
C GLY A 8 11.26 44.96 -13.95
N ARG A 9 11.86 43.77 -13.94
CA ARG A 9 13.18 43.51 -14.55
C ARG A 9 13.11 42.89 -15.96
N PHE A 10 12.07 42.07 -16.21
CA PHE A 10 11.91 41.35 -17.48
C PHE A 10 11.17 42.23 -18.49
N THR A 11 11.80 42.48 -19.66
CA THR A 11 11.27 43.34 -20.73
C THR A 11 10.63 42.50 -21.86
N GLU A 12 10.97 41.23 -21.97
CA GLU A 12 10.47 40.30 -22.98
C GLU A 12 9.52 39.27 -22.36
N ARG A 13 8.67 38.68 -23.21
CA ARG A 13 7.82 37.52 -22.83
C ARG A 13 8.64 36.26 -22.92
N PRO A 14 8.38 35.24 -22.05
CA PRO A 14 8.93 33.91 -22.24
C PRO A 14 8.58 33.35 -23.60
N ASP A 15 9.48 32.55 -24.19
CA ASP A 15 9.20 31.75 -25.37
C ASP A 15 8.08 30.72 -25.07
N ALA A 16 7.30 30.38 -26.10
CA ALA A 16 6.19 29.43 -25.94
C ALA A 16 6.65 28.08 -25.43
N ILE A 17 7.82 27.59 -25.81
CA ILE A 17 8.36 26.32 -25.32
C ILE A 17 8.80 26.43 -23.83
N MET A 18 9.25 27.63 -23.42
CA MET A 18 9.55 27.87 -22.01
C MET A 18 8.28 27.91 -21.16
N GLU A 19 7.19 28.48 -21.67
CA GLU A 19 5.89 28.42 -21.00
C GLU A 19 5.42 26.94 -20.91
N GLU A 20 5.52 26.18 -21.99
CA GLU A 20 5.08 24.77 -22.03
C GLU A 20 5.84 23.88 -21.05
N ILE A 21 7.18 23.95 -21.00
CA ILE A 21 8.01 23.12 -20.09
C ILE A 21 7.84 23.51 -18.62
N ASN A 22 7.43 24.76 -18.36
CA ASN A 22 7.29 25.29 -17.01
C ASN A 22 5.91 25.01 -16.38
N ILE A 23 4.90 24.72 -17.19
CA ILE A 23 3.53 24.48 -16.73
C ILE A 23 3.46 23.21 -15.85
N SER A 24 2.90 23.36 -14.65
CA SER A 24 2.70 22.24 -13.70
C SER A 24 1.24 22.01 -13.32
N ILE A 25 0.31 22.89 -13.76
CA ILE A 25 -1.11 22.83 -13.37
C ILE A 25 -1.77 21.47 -13.65
N ASP A 26 -1.37 20.77 -14.71
CA ASP A 26 -1.95 19.47 -15.05
C ASP A 26 -1.67 18.41 -13.98
N VAL A 27 -0.62 18.60 -13.19
CA VAL A 27 -0.20 17.73 -12.07
C VAL A 27 -0.61 18.33 -10.74
N ASP A 28 -0.18 19.57 -10.45
CA ASP A 28 -0.31 20.15 -9.11
C ASP A 28 -1.72 20.64 -8.77
N ARG A 29 -2.64 20.68 -9.75
CA ARG A 29 -4.07 20.90 -9.48
C ARG A 29 -4.63 19.95 -8.42
N HIS A 30 -4.02 18.77 -8.23
CA HIS A 30 -4.43 17.81 -7.22
C HIS A 30 -4.08 18.24 -5.78
N LEU A 31 -3.28 19.31 -5.61
CA LEU A 31 -2.93 19.91 -4.32
C LEU A 31 -3.89 21.01 -3.87
N TYR A 32 -4.94 21.31 -4.64
CA TYR A 32 -5.82 22.45 -4.37
C TYR A 32 -6.40 22.49 -2.95
N ALA A 33 -6.75 21.33 -2.39
CA ALA A 33 -7.33 21.24 -1.06
C ALA A 33 -6.30 21.56 0.04
N GLN A 34 -5.07 21.09 -0.15
CA GLN A 34 -3.95 21.33 0.75
C GLN A 34 -3.51 22.80 0.68
N ASP A 35 -3.37 23.36 -0.53
CA ASP A 35 -3.02 24.77 -0.73
C ASP A 35 -4.04 25.73 -0.07
N ILE A 36 -5.33 25.46 -0.29
CA ILE A 36 -6.40 26.26 0.33
C ILE A 36 -6.37 26.14 1.85
N THR A 37 -6.16 24.94 2.38
CA THR A 37 -6.08 24.70 3.83
C THR A 37 -4.88 25.42 4.44
N ALA A 38 -3.70 25.29 3.82
CA ALA A 38 -2.47 25.94 4.26
C ALA A 38 -2.58 27.47 4.16
N SER A 39 -3.16 27.99 3.06
CA SER A 39 -3.38 29.42 2.84
C SER A 39 -4.35 30.02 3.87
N LYS A 40 -5.40 29.32 4.27
CA LYS A 40 -6.30 29.78 5.35
C LYS A 40 -5.59 29.85 6.70
N ALA A 41 -4.79 28.85 7.04
CA ALA A 41 -4.00 28.83 8.28
C ALA A 41 -2.98 29.97 8.29
N HIS A 42 -2.33 30.23 7.15
CA HIS A 42 -1.39 31.34 6.98
C HIS A 42 -2.07 32.69 7.15
N ALA A 43 -3.20 32.97 6.48
CA ALA A 43 -3.95 34.21 6.61
C ALA A 43 -4.43 34.48 8.04
N ALA A 44 -4.90 33.43 8.73
CA ALA A 44 -5.31 33.52 10.13
C ALA A 44 -4.13 33.91 11.05
N MET A 45 -2.97 33.33 10.85
CA MET A 45 -1.74 33.63 11.56
C MET A 45 -1.28 35.05 11.28
N LEU A 46 -1.28 35.51 10.02
CA LEU A 46 -0.90 36.90 9.68
C LEU A 46 -1.78 37.93 10.40
N ALA A 47 -3.08 37.66 10.49
CA ALA A 47 -4.00 38.54 11.23
C ALA A 47 -3.75 38.52 12.74
N ALA A 48 -3.51 37.31 13.30
CA ALA A 48 -3.21 37.17 14.73
C ALA A 48 -1.91 37.91 15.15
N GLN A 49 -0.96 37.97 14.22
CA GLN A 49 0.30 38.71 14.40
C GLN A 49 0.20 40.23 14.02
N GLY A 50 -0.97 40.71 13.62
CA GLY A 50 -1.17 42.10 13.24
C GLY A 50 -0.52 42.49 11.90
N ILE A 51 -0.09 41.55 11.09
CA ILE A 51 0.57 41.78 9.80
C ILE A 51 -0.47 42.16 8.73
N ILE A 52 -1.66 41.58 8.80
CA ILE A 52 -2.84 41.95 8.00
C ILE A 52 -4.02 42.22 8.95
N THR A 53 -5.08 42.84 8.44
CA THR A 53 -6.25 43.09 9.29
C THR A 53 -7.11 41.84 9.46
N ALA A 54 -7.88 41.76 10.54
CA ALA A 54 -8.85 40.69 10.74
C ALA A 54 -9.91 40.63 9.63
N SER A 55 -10.25 41.79 9.04
CA SER A 55 -11.15 41.88 7.88
C SER A 55 -10.54 41.25 6.63
N ASP A 56 -9.26 41.49 6.38
CA ASP A 56 -8.53 40.87 5.26
C ASP A 56 -8.52 39.35 5.39
N ALA A 57 -8.13 38.81 6.56
CA ALA A 57 -8.09 37.37 6.81
C ALA A 57 -9.49 36.71 6.64
N LYS A 58 -10.56 37.38 7.12
CA LYS A 58 -11.93 36.92 6.95
C LYS A 58 -12.34 36.89 5.48
N ASN A 59 -12.00 37.91 4.69
CA ASN A 59 -12.33 37.97 3.28
C ASN A 59 -11.53 36.94 2.49
N ILE A 60 -10.22 36.78 2.76
CA ILE A 60 -9.38 35.76 2.20
C ILE A 60 -9.95 34.34 2.48
N GLY A 61 -10.29 34.07 3.75
CA GLY A 61 -10.87 32.78 4.14
C GLY A 61 -12.16 32.45 3.38
N LYS A 62 -13.09 33.42 3.27
CA LYS A 62 -14.35 33.24 2.52
C LYS A 62 -14.10 33.04 1.02
N GLY A 63 -13.17 33.80 0.44
CA GLY A 63 -12.81 33.65 -0.97
C GLY A 63 -12.23 32.26 -1.26
N LEU A 64 -11.34 31.77 -0.38
CA LEU A 64 -10.76 30.44 -0.48
C LEU A 64 -11.80 29.32 -0.31
N ASP A 65 -12.78 29.49 0.60
CA ASP A 65 -13.91 28.54 0.74
C ASP A 65 -14.78 28.48 -0.54
N THR A 66 -14.99 29.63 -1.18
CA THR A 66 -15.69 29.69 -2.48
C THR A 66 -14.94 28.92 -3.55
N ILE A 67 -13.61 29.15 -3.66
CA ILE A 67 -12.76 28.44 -4.63
C ILE A 67 -12.75 26.94 -4.38
N LEU A 68 -12.63 26.52 -3.12
CA LEU A 68 -12.70 25.10 -2.74
C LEU A 68 -14.01 24.46 -3.22
N SER A 69 -15.13 25.17 -3.03
CA SER A 69 -16.46 24.72 -3.51
C SER A 69 -16.55 24.68 -5.03
N GLU A 70 -16.00 25.67 -5.74
CA GLU A 70 -15.97 25.71 -7.20
C GLU A 70 -15.22 24.52 -7.78
N ILE A 71 -14.02 24.23 -7.23
CA ILE A 71 -13.22 23.08 -7.64
C ILE A 71 -13.94 21.77 -7.34
N GLY A 72 -14.48 21.60 -6.13
CA GLY A 72 -15.21 20.42 -5.71
C GLY A 72 -16.45 20.12 -6.56
N LYS A 73 -17.09 21.16 -7.13
CA LYS A 73 -18.24 21.05 -8.04
C LYS A 73 -17.86 20.92 -9.51
N GLY A 74 -16.55 20.98 -9.84
CA GLY A 74 -16.07 20.95 -11.22
C GLY A 74 -16.39 22.20 -12.04
N SER A 75 -16.70 23.34 -11.38
CA SER A 75 -17.02 24.60 -12.04
C SER A 75 -15.84 25.59 -12.09
N PHE A 76 -14.71 25.22 -11.50
CA PHE A 76 -13.48 26.03 -11.54
C PHE A 76 -12.74 25.83 -12.86
N ASP A 77 -12.37 26.92 -13.54
CA ASP A 77 -11.62 26.91 -14.78
C ASP A 77 -10.12 27.02 -14.52
N PHE A 78 -9.40 25.89 -14.67
CA PHE A 78 -7.95 25.84 -14.53
C PHE A 78 -7.29 26.42 -15.79
N LYS A 79 -6.65 27.57 -15.66
CA LYS A 79 -6.01 28.28 -16.76
C LYS A 79 -4.53 27.87 -16.87
N ARG A 80 -4.15 27.15 -17.91
CA ARG A 80 -2.74 26.78 -18.17
C ARG A 80 -1.79 27.97 -18.25
N ALA A 81 -2.27 29.14 -18.73
CA ALA A 81 -1.53 30.39 -18.74
C ALA A 81 -1.14 30.94 -17.36
N LEU A 82 -1.68 30.36 -16.29
CA LEU A 82 -1.35 30.68 -14.90
C LEU A 82 -0.38 29.66 -14.28
N GLU A 83 0.30 28.87 -15.07
CA GLU A 83 1.41 27.97 -14.70
C GLU A 83 1.02 26.86 -13.70
N ASP A 84 0.66 27.21 -12.44
CA ASP A 84 0.46 26.29 -11.33
C ASP A 84 -0.89 26.49 -10.61
N ILE A 85 -1.23 25.59 -9.70
CA ILE A 85 -2.46 25.66 -8.89
C ILE A 85 -2.50 26.93 -8.03
N HIS A 86 -1.36 27.33 -7.48
CA HIS A 86 -1.28 28.45 -6.56
C HIS A 86 -1.61 29.77 -7.27
N MET A 87 -1.10 29.96 -8.49
CA MET A 87 -1.45 31.13 -9.31
C MET A 87 -2.92 31.10 -9.75
N ASN A 88 -3.45 29.94 -10.06
CA ASN A 88 -4.86 29.79 -10.40
C ASN A 88 -5.75 30.18 -9.21
N VAL A 89 -5.42 29.71 -7.99
CA VAL A 89 -6.13 30.08 -6.76
C VAL A 89 -5.97 31.56 -6.43
N GLU A 90 -4.76 32.12 -6.50
CA GLU A 90 -4.50 33.54 -6.22
C GLU A 90 -5.22 34.47 -7.23
N SER A 91 -5.21 34.12 -8.52
CA SER A 91 -5.93 34.87 -9.56
C SER A 91 -7.44 34.88 -9.30
N ARG A 92 -8.02 33.70 -9.01
CA ARG A 92 -9.45 33.61 -8.71
C ARG A 92 -9.81 34.32 -7.41
N LEU A 93 -8.96 34.24 -6.40
CA LEU A 93 -9.14 34.98 -5.16
C LEU A 93 -9.18 36.50 -5.41
N SER A 94 -8.28 36.99 -6.26
CA SER A 94 -8.25 38.39 -6.65
C SER A 94 -9.53 38.84 -7.39
N GLU A 95 -10.09 37.98 -8.24
CA GLU A 95 -11.40 38.23 -8.89
C GLU A 95 -12.53 38.32 -7.85
N LEU A 96 -12.50 37.51 -6.79
CA LEU A 96 -13.55 37.44 -5.78
C LEU A 96 -13.49 38.59 -4.73
N ILE A 97 -12.29 38.94 -4.26
CA ILE A 97 -12.14 39.83 -3.11
C ILE A 97 -11.31 41.07 -3.41
N GLY A 98 -10.82 41.25 -4.64
CA GLY A 98 -10.05 42.41 -5.07
C GLY A 98 -8.66 42.53 -4.40
N PRO A 99 -8.17 43.77 -4.10
CA PRO A 99 -6.79 44.01 -3.64
C PRO A 99 -6.39 43.27 -2.36
N ALA A 100 -7.36 42.91 -1.52
CA ALA A 100 -7.10 42.16 -0.27
C ALA A 100 -6.43 40.81 -0.54
N ALA A 101 -6.66 40.20 -1.71
CA ALA A 101 -6.07 38.91 -2.10
C ALA A 101 -4.53 38.96 -2.11
N GLY A 102 -3.92 40.01 -2.59
CA GLY A 102 -2.47 40.16 -2.66
C GLY A 102 -1.77 40.13 -1.30
N ARG A 103 -2.51 40.35 -0.19
CA ARG A 103 -1.96 40.29 1.17
C ARG A 103 -1.71 38.85 1.65
N LEU A 104 -2.34 37.86 1.01
CA LEU A 104 -2.15 36.46 1.35
C LEU A 104 -0.69 35.99 1.15
N HIS A 105 0.02 36.57 0.16
CA HIS A 105 1.41 36.17 -0.13
C HIS A 105 2.45 36.82 0.84
N THR A 106 2.02 37.68 1.78
CA THR A 106 2.93 38.31 2.75
C THR A 106 3.68 37.27 3.57
N ALA A 107 5.01 37.42 3.68
CA ALA A 107 5.90 36.55 4.45
C ALA A 107 5.91 35.07 3.98
N ARG A 108 5.51 34.80 2.73
CA ARG A 108 5.48 33.46 2.13
C ARG A 108 6.21 33.48 0.80
N SER A 109 6.80 32.34 0.44
CA SER A 109 7.33 32.06 -0.90
C SER A 109 6.58 30.89 -1.53
N ARG A 110 6.67 30.76 -2.84
CA ARG A 110 6.20 29.55 -3.55
C ARG A 110 6.91 28.30 -3.01
N ASN A 111 8.18 28.40 -2.58
CA ASN A 111 8.96 27.28 -2.10
C ASN A 111 8.39 26.64 -0.83
N ASP A 112 8.11 27.42 0.21
CA ASP A 112 7.54 26.88 1.46
C ASP A 112 6.05 26.53 1.31
N GLN A 113 5.31 27.21 0.42
CA GLN A 113 3.94 26.90 0.07
C GLN A 113 3.85 25.50 -0.56
N VAL A 114 4.55 25.26 -1.66
CA VAL A 114 4.56 23.97 -2.37
C VAL A 114 5.03 22.83 -1.47
N ALA A 115 6.09 23.05 -0.67
CA ALA A 115 6.60 22.04 0.26
C ALA A 115 5.56 21.66 1.33
N THR A 116 4.80 22.65 1.83
CA THR A 116 3.71 22.42 2.79
C THR A 116 2.58 21.62 2.19
N ASP A 117 2.12 22.02 1.01
CA ASP A 117 0.99 21.40 0.34
C ASP A 117 1.30 19.96 -0.04
N PHE A 118 2.51 19.71 -0.52
CA PHE A 118 2.92 18.35 -0.87
C PHE A 118 3.10 17.46 0.36
N ARG A 119 3.60 17.99 1.49
CA ARG A 119 3.61 17.24 2.76
C ARG A 119 2.20 16.90 3.25
N LEU A 120 1.28 17.84 3.19
CA LEU A 120 -0.12 17.59 3.54
C LEU A 120 -0.73 16.52 2.65
N PHE A 121 -0.51 16.61 1.33
CA PHE A 121 -0.99 15.61 0.37
C PHE A 121 -0.44 14.21 0.65
N VAL A 122 0.87 14.09 0.89
CA VAL A 122 1.49 12.78 1.20
C VAL A 122 0.98 12.25 2.54
N ARG A 123 0.75 13.11 3.53
CA ARG A 123 0.15 12.73 4.81
C ARG A 123 -1.25 12.15 4.63
N ASP A 124 -2.10 12.86 3.89
CA ASP A 124 -3.47 12.40 3.59
C ASP A 124 -3.46 11.09 2.82
N THR A 125 -2.49 10.93 1.91
CA THR A 125 -2.28 9.68 1.14
C THR A 125 -1.86 8.52 2.04
N ILE A 126 -0.97 8.75 3.01
CA ILE A 126 -0.58 7.72 4.00
C ILE A 126 -1.81 7.29 4.81
N ASP A 127 -2.60 8.25 5.30
CA ASP A 127 -3.78 7.97 6.11
C ASP A 127 -4.82 7.16 5.33
N ALA A 128 -5.06 7.52 4.06
CA ALA A 128 -5.95 6.77 3.17
C ALA A 128 -5.41 5.37 2.82
N THR A 129 -4.10 5.22 2.65
CA THR A 129 -3.45 3.94 2.38
C THR A 129 -3.51 3.02 3.59
N ASP A 130 -3.29 3.53 4.81
CA ASP A 130 -3.43 2.75 6.05
C ASP A 130 -4.85 2.23 6.23
N ALA A 131 -5.86 3.07 5.97
CA ALA A 131 -7.26 2.67 6.01
C ALA A 131 -7.57 1.55 5.00
N ALA A 132 -7.11 1.68 3.75
CA ALA A 132 -7.30 0.66 2.72
C ALA A 132 -6.59 -0.66 3.06
N LEU A 133 -5.40 -0.61 3.64
CA LEU A 133 -4.69 -1.80 4.12
C LEU A 133 -5.39 -2.44 5.32
N ALA A 134 -6.02 -1.66 6.21
CA ALA A 134 -6.83 -2.19 7.32
C ALA A 134 -8.06 -2.94 6.78
N ASP A 135 -8.75 -2.41 5.78
CA ASP A 135 -9.87 -3.09 5.11
C ASP A 135 -9.42 -4.38 4.43
N PHE A 136 -8.26 -4.37 3.78
CA PHE A 136 -7.65 -5.56 3.18
C PHE A 136 -7.32 -6.62 4.23
N GLN A 137 -6.71 -6.23 5.36
CA GLN A 137 -6.44 -7.13 6.49
C GLN A 137 -7.73 -7.72 7.06
N HIS A 138 -8.77 -6.90 7.20
CA HIS A 138 -10.06 -7.35 7.70
C HIS A 138 -10.67 -8.41 6.78
N ALA A 139 -10.69 -8.16 5.47
CA ALA A 139 -11.17 -9.12 4.48
C ALA A 139 -10.40 -10.45 4.55
N LEU A 140 -9.07 -10.39 4.57
CA LEU A 140 -8.22 -11.58 4.71
C LEU A 140 -8.47 -12.35 6.00
N ALA A 141 -8.56 -11.66 7.15
CA ALA A 141 -8.77 -12.28 8.46
C ALA A 141 -10.16 -12.94 8.57
N ALA A 142 -11.20 -12.30 8.00
CA ALA A 142 -12.54 -12.87 7.95
C ALA A 142 -12.56 -14.17 7.11
N ARG A 143 -11.96 -14.13 5.91
CA ARG A 143 -11.85 -15.32 5.05
C ARG A 143 -10.95 -16.39 5.66
N ALA A 144 -9.89 -16.00 6.36
CA ALA A 144 -9.03 -16.95 7.07
C ALA A 144 -9.77 -17.67 8.21
N LEU A 145 -10.68 -16.98 8.91
CA LEU A 145 -11.52 -17.60 9.94
C LEU A 145 -12.51 -18.59 9.32
N GLU A 146 -13.17 -18.22 8.22
CA GLU A 146 -14.09 -19.09 7.47
C GLU A 146 -13.40 -20.38 7.01
N HIS A 147 -12.18 -20.26 6.48
CA HIS A 147 -11.40 -21.35 5.92
C HIS A 147 -10.28 -21.85 6.85
N ALA A 148 -10.45 -21.72 8.16
CA ALA A 148 -9.43 -22.11 9.14
C ALA A 148 -9.11 -23.62 9.09
N ALA A 149 -10.03 -24.45 8.60
CA ALA A 149 -9.88 -25.90 8.47
C ALA A 149 -9.82 -26.40 7.02
N THR A 150 -10.00 -25.54 6.02
CA THR A 150 -9.94 -25.90 4.60
C THR A 150 -8.50 -26.25 4.23
N VAL A 151 -8.24 -27.52 3.95
CA VAL A 151 -6.90 -28.04 3.63
C VAL A 151 -6.52 -27.61 2.21
N MET A 152 -5.30 -27.13 2.02
CA MET A 152 -4.71 -26.85 0.71
C MET A 152 -3.26 -27.30 0.65
N PRO A 153 -2.68 -27.51 -0.57
CA PRO A 153 -1.26 -27.79 -0.69
C PRO A 153 -0.41 -26.57 -0.28
N GLY A 154 0.58 -26.79 0.57
CA GLY A 154 1.66 -25.83 0.76
C GLY A 154 2.75 -26.10 -0.27
N PHE A 155 3.30 -25.03 -0.87
CA PHE A 155 4.30 -25.13 -1.93
C PHE A 155 5.66 -24.57 -1.50
N THR A 156 6.71 -25.27 -1.91
CA THR A 156 8.06 -24.72 -2.03
C THR A 156 8.57 -25.08 -3.45
N HIS A 157 9.24 -24.13 -4.10
CA HIS A 157 9.70 -24.30 -5.51
C HIS A 157 8.54 -24.64 -6.49
N LEU A 158 7.31 -24.23 -6.19
CA LEU A 158 6.08 -24.65 -6.89
C LEU A 158 5.86 -26.19 -6.90
N GLN A 159 6.53 -26.91 -6.02
CA GLN A 159 6.27 -28.32 -5.76
C GLN A 159 5.43 -28.48 -4.50
N THR A 160 4.48 -29.41 -4.50
CA THR A 160 3.72 -29.76 -3.29
C THR A 160 4.68 -30.20 -2.19
N ALA A 161 4.62 -29.52 -1.05
CA ALA A 161 5.51 -29.78 0.09
C ALA A 161 4.74 -30.41 1.25
N GLN A 162 4.10 -29.59 2.07
CA GLN A 162 3.33 -30.06 3.21
C GLN A 162 1.91 -29.48 3.17
N PRO A 163 0.88 -30.22 3.62
CA PRO A 163 -0.46 -29.65 3.74
C PRO A 163 -0.48 -28.46 4.71
N VAL A 164 -1.20 -27.41 4.32
CA VAL A 164 -1.52 -26.24 5.15
C VAL A 164 -3.03 -26.01 5.12
N THR A 165 -3.54 -25.03 5.84
CA THR A 165 -4.92 -24.57 5.63
C THR A 165 -4.95 -23.32 4.78
N PHE A 166 -6.01 -23.13 4.00
CA PHE A 166 -6.22 -21.93 3.21
C PHE A 166 -6.27 -20.68 4.10
N GLY A 167 -6.93 -20.79 5.25
CA GLY A 167 -6.93 -19.72 6.25
C GLY A 167 -5.53 -19.36 6.75
N HIS A 168 -4.65 -20.36 6.94
CA HIS A 168 -3.26 -20.10 7.31
C HIS A 168 -2.50 -19.33 6.24
N HIS A 169 -2.69 -19.68 4.99
CA HIS A 169 -2.09 -18.99 3.86
C HIS A 169 -2.53 -17.53 3.78
N LEU A 170 -3.83 -17.25 3.93
CA LEU A 170 -4.36 -15.88 3.95
C LEU A 170 -3.80 -15.05 5.12
N LEU A 171 -3.61 -15.66 6.31
CA LEU A 171 -3.02 -14.97 7.45
C LEU A 171 -1.57 -14.54 7.21
N ALA A 172 -0.82 -15.19 6.34
CA ALA A 172 0.51 -14.71 5.96
C ALA A 172 0.46 -13.32 5.31
N TYR A 173 -0.55 -13.04 4.51
CA TYR A 173 -0.79 -11.71 3.91
C TYR A 173 -1.35 -10.70 4.90
N VAL A 174 -2.10 -11.13 5.92
CA VAL A 174 -2.49 -10.24 7.04
C VAL A 174 -1.23 -9.73 7.76
N GLU A 175 -0.26 -10.60 8.03
CA GLU A 175 1.01 -10.23 8.67
C GLU A 175 1.88 -9.32 7.78
N MET A 176 1.89 -9.54 6.47
CA MET A 176 2.58 -8.65 5.51
C MET A 176 1.96 -7.26 5.53
N ALA A 177 0.64 -7.14 5.41
CA ALA A 177 -0.08 -5.88 5.44
C ALA A 177 0.09 -5.15 6.79
N ALA A 178 0.17 -5.87 7.91
CA ALA A 178 0.46 -5.28 9.21
C ALA A 178 1.84 -4.61 9.26
N ARG A 179 2.84 -5.23 8.67
CA ARG A 179 4.18 -4.62 8.55
C ARG A 179 4.19 -3.43 7.62
N ASP A 180 3.38 -3.44 6.55
CA ASP A 180 3.26 -2.31 5.63
C ASP A 180 2.60 -1.12 6.31
N ARG A 181 1.51 -1.32 7.05
CA ARG A 181 0.88 -0.29 7.88
C ARG A 181 1.87 0.31 8.88
N GLY A 182 2.69 -0.54 9.52
CA GLY A 182 3.76 -0.06 10.41
C GLY A 182 4.76 0.87 9.70
N ARG A 183 5.18 0.54 8.47
CA ARG A 183 6.07 1.39 7.67
C ARG A 183 5.43 2.74 7.33
N PHE A 184 4.17 2.74 6.90
CA PHE A 184 3.44 3.98 6.64
C PHE A 184 3.27 4.82 7.90
N ALA A 185 2.97 4.22 9.05
CA ALA A 185 2.88 4.92 10.33
C ALA A 185 4.22 5.58 10.73
N ASP A 186 5.34 4.90 10.51
CA ASP A 186 6.67 5.45 10.76
C ASP A 186 7.02 6.59 9.80
N ALA A 187 6.73 6.46 8.51
CA ALA A 187 6.90 7.53 7.52
C ALA A 187 6.06 8.75 7.88
N ARG A 188 4.78 8.55 8.26
CA ARG A 188 3.88 9.59 8.71
C ARG A 188 4.41 10.37 9.90
N LYS A 189 5.01 9.69 10.86
CA LYS A 189 5.57 10.30 12.06
C LYS A 189 6.72 11.25 11.72
N ARG A 190 7.63 10.85 10.82
CA ARG A 190 8.76 11.69 10.38
C ARG A 190 8.33 12.81 9.45
N LEU A 191 7.37 12.57 8.57
CA LEU A 191 6.78 13.59 7.69
C LEU A 191 6.17 14.76 8.46
N ASN A 192 5.63 14.57 9.68
CA ASN A 192 4.68 15.48 10.31
C ASN A 192 5.33 16.71 10.95
N GLU A 193 6.15 17.44 10.17
CA GLU A 193 6.75 18.74 10.51
C GLU A 193 6.43 19.76 9.42
N SER A 194 6.12 21.01 9.82
CA SER A 194 5.65 22.07 8.91
C SER A 194 6.80 22.87 8.30
N PRO A 195 6.93 22.95 6.96
CA PRO A 195 7.86 23.84 6.30
C PRO A 195 7.36 25.29 6.23
N LEU A 196 6.05 25.55 6.42
CA LEU A 196 5.46 26.89 6.24
C LEU A 196 6.10 27.93 7.14
N GLY A 197 6.43 29.08 6.54
CA GLY A 197 7.16 30.18 7.18
C GLY A 197 8.68 30.08 7.01
N ALA A 198 9.19 29.09 6.27
CA ALA A 198 10.58 29.07 5.82
C ALA A 198 10.85 30.08 4.70
N ALA A 199 9.82 30.63 4.10
CA ALA A 199 9.84 31.50 2.92
C ALA A 199 10.62 30.86 1.75
N ALA A 200 11.44 31.62 1.03
CA ALA A 200 12.20 31.07 -0.08
C ALA A 200 13.27 30.05 0.38
N LEU A 201 13.99 30.35 1.48
CA LEU A 201 15.05 29.51 2.04
C LEU A 201 15.61 30.03 3.40
N ALA A 202 15.51 31.35 3.67
CA ALA A 202 16.20 32.00 4.77
C ALA A 202 15.27 32.37 5.93
N GLY A 203 14.01 32.03 5.88
CA GLY A 203 12.97 32.53 6.76
C GLY A 203 12.50 33.93 6.32
N THR A 204 11.89 34.67 7.23
CA THR A 204 11.32 36.00 6.95
C THR A 204 11.62 36.99 8.10
N SER A 205 11.68 38.27 7.79
CA SER A 205 11.80 39.35 8.79
C SER A 205 10.47 39.72 9.45
N PHE A 206 9.35 39.20 8.96
CA PHE A 206 8.05 39.42 9.59
C PHE A 206 7.92 38.62 10.89
N PRO A 207 7.21 39.11 11.90
CA PRO A 207 7.03 38.44 13.18
C PRO A 207 5.93 37.36 13.08
N ILE A 208 6.13 36.37 12.18
CA ILE A 208 5.19 35.24 11.98
C ILE A 208 5.28 34.25 13.13
N ASP A 209 4.17 33.53 13.38
CA ASP A 209 4.12 32.41 14.33
C ASP A 209 4.01 31.07 13.59
N ARG A 210 5.18 30.46 13.36
CA ARG A 210 5.27 29.13 12.70
C ARG A 210 4.69 28.00 13.56
N VAL A 211 4.66 28.18 14.90
CA VAL A 211 4.09 27.17 15.80
C VAL A 211 2.56 27.16 15.67
N ALA A 212 1.96 28.34 15.61
CA ALA A 212 0.51 28.47 15.41
C ALA A 212 0.06 27.87 14.06
N THR A 213 0.78 28.14 12.95
CA THR A 213 0.46 27.55 11.65
C THR A 213 0.67 26.04 11.63
N ALA A 214 1.76 25.53 12.20
CA ALA A 214 2.00 24.10 12.31
C ALA A 214 0.87 23.38 13.07
N LYS A 215 0.45 23.95 14.21
CA LYS A 215 -0.66 23.42 15.01
C LYS A 215 -1.99 23.45 14.25
N ALA A 216 -2.29 24.55 13.57
CA ALA A 216 -3.52 24.70 12.78
C ALA A 216 -3.62 23.68 11.64
N LEU A 217 -2.47 23.25 11.09
CA LEU A 217 -2.36 22.25 10.02
C LEU A 217 -2.17 20.81 10.54
N GLY A 218 -2.17 20.61 11.86
CA GLY A 218 -2.02 19.29 12.48
C GLY A 218 -0.60 18.71 12.38
N PHE A 219 0.41 19.56 12.15
CA PHE A 219 1.81 19.17 12.27
C PHE A 219 2.26 19.18 13.73
N ASN A 220 3.25 18.36 14.06
CA ASN A 220 3.80 18.28 15.41
C ASN A 220 4.56 19.57 15.82
N ARG A 221 5.29 20.15 14.86
CA ARG A 221 6.12 21.35 15.04
C ARG A 221 6.50 21.96 13.68
N PRO A 222 7.00 23.21 13.65
CA PRO A 222 7.69 23.70 12.46
C PRO A 222 9.05 22.99 12.27
N MET A 223 9.48 22.82 11.02
CA MET A 223 10.83 22.34 10.69
C MET A 223 11.89 23.30 11.22
N ALA A 224 12.97 22.75 11.78
CA ALA A 224 13.97 23.49 12.55
C ALA A 224 14.88 24.36 11.68
N ASN A 225 15.11 24.00 10.41
CA ASN A 225 15.98 24.74 9.50
C ASN A 225 15.20 25.15 8.24
N SER A 226 15.25 26.42 7.86
CA SER A 226 14.49 26.96 6.73
C SER A 226 15.03 26.52 5.36
N LEU A 227 16.35 26.24 5.23
CA LEU A 227 16.92 25.69 4.01
C LEU A 227 16.45 24.26 3.76
N ASP A 228 16.50 23.43 4.80
CA ASP A 228 16.04 22.06 4.79
C ASP A 228 14.52 21.99 4.52
N ALA A 229 13.75 22.88 5.15
CA ALA A 229 12.29 22.92 5.04
C ALA A 229 11.76 23.04 3.60
N VAL A 230 12.47 23.73 2.72
CA VAL A 230 12.08 23.90 1.29
C VAL A 230 12.80 22.92 0.37
N SER A 231 13.85 22.25 0.85
CA SER A 231 14.67 21.30 0.10
C SER A 231 14.27 19.85 0.30
N ASP A 232 13.82 19.49 1.50
CA ASP A 232 13.54 18.11 1.89
C ASP A 232 12.45 17.45 1.02
N ARG A 233 12.76 16.27 0.54
CA ARG A 233 11.83 15.33 -0.12
C ARG A 233 11.93 13.90 0.47
N ASP A 234 12.60 13.74 1.61
CA ASP A 234 12.72 12.44 2.28
C ASP A 234 11.35 11.86 2.60
N PHE A 235 10.39 12.70 2.98
CA PHE A 235 9.02 12.29 3.27
C PHE A 235 8.31 11.61 2.08
N VAL A 236 8.62 12.02 0.84
CA VAL A 236 8.09 11.37 -0.37
C VAL A 236 8.86 10.09 -0.65
N LEU A 237 10.19 10.15 -0.60
CA LEU A 237 11.07 8.99 -0.84
C LEU A 237 10.77 7.85 0.13
N GLU A 238 10.61 8.15 1.42
CA GLU A 238 10.28 7.17 2.43
C GLU A 238 8.87 6.57 2.21
N THR A 239 7.89 7.41 1.87
CA THR A 239 6.54 6.95 1.57
C THR A 239 6.51 6.08 0.31
N LEU A 240 7.24 6.45 -0.75
CA LEU A 240 7.38 5.64 -1.96
C LEU A 240 8.12 4.32 -1.68
N SER A 241 9.09 4.32 -0.76
CA SER A 241 9.78 3.10 -0.33
C SER A 241 8.82 2.14 0.38
N ALA A 242 8.02 2.64 1.32
CA ALA A 242 6.97 1.87 1.98
C ALA A 242 5.93 1.35 0.95
N ALA A 243 5.51 2.22 0.03
CA ALA A 243 4.59 1.89 -1.05
C ALA A 243 5.13 0.80 -1.98
N SER A 244 6.43 0.83 -2.29
CA SER A 244 7.09 -0.18 -3.13
C SER A 244 7.07 -1.56 -2.47
N ILE A 245 7.33 -1.64 -1.16
CA ILE A 245 7.27 -2.90 -0.42
C ILE A 245 5.82 -3.42 -0.38
N ALA A 246 4.85 -2.57 -0.09
CA ALA A 246 3.43 -2.95 -0.11
C ALA A 246 2.99 -3.43 -1.50
N ALA A 247 3.41 -2.75 -2.57
CA ALA A 247 3.12 -3.15 -3.95
C ALA A 247 3.72 -4.53 -4.28
N VAL A 248 4.92 -4.86 -3.78
CA VAL A 248 5.51 -6.20 -3.92
C VAL A 248 4.66 -7.26 -3.23
N HIS A 249 4.11 -6.98 -2.02
CA HIS A 249 3.21 -7.91 -1.34
C HIS A 249 1.90 -8.11 -2.12
N MET A 250 1.31 -7.04 -2.66
CA MET A 250 0.13 -7.14 -3.53
C MET A 250 0.42 -7.94 -4.80
N SER A 251 1.58 -7.71 -5.42
CA SER A 251 2.02 -8.44 -6.63
C SER A 251 2.19 -9.94 -6.37
N ARG A 252 2.78 -10.31 -5.24
CA ARG A 252 2.96 -11.73 -4.86
C ARG A 252 1.63 -12.42 -4.69
N PHE A 253 0.68 -11.81 -4.00
CA PHE A 253 -0.64 -12.41 -3.82
C PHE A 253 -1.44 -12.44 -5.12
N ALA A 254 -1.33 -11.42 -5.94
CA ALA A 254 -1.93 -11.41 -7.29
C ALA A 254 -1.38 -12.55 -8.16
N GLU A 255 -0.06 -12.82 -8.11
CA GLU A 255 0.55 -13.96 -8.81
C GLU A 255 -0.01 -15.29 -8.33
N GLU A 256 -0.18 -15.48 -7.02
CA GLU A 256 -0.79 -16.71 -6.49
C GLU A 256 -2.23 -16.86 -6.97
N ILE A 257 -3.03 -15.79 -7.02
CA ILE A 257 -4.39 -15.84 -7.59
C ILE A 257 -4.35 -16.25 -9.07
N VAL A 258 -3.42 -15.71 -9.87
CA VAL A 258 -3.25 -16.09 -11.29
C VAL A 258 -2.94 -17.59 -11.40
N ILE A 259 -2.01 -18.08 -10.59
CA ILE A 259 -1.64 -19.51 -10.56
C ILE A 259 -2.83 -20.37 -10.13
N TRP A 260 -3.51 -20.01 -9.05
CA TRP A 260 -4.61 -20.80 -8.48
C TRP A 260 -5.85 -20.83 -9.36
N THR A 261 -6.11 -19.77 -10.14
CA THR A 261 -7.23 -19.73 -11.09
C THR A 261 -6.95 -20.46 -12.41
N SER A 262 -5.68 -20.76 -12.70
CA SER A 262 -5.31 -21.51 -13.91
C SER A 262 -5.96 -22.90 -13.90
N PRO A 263 -6.54 -23.36 -15.03
CA PRO A 263 -7.09 -24.73 -15.15
C PRO A 263 -6.09 -25.83 -14.83
N LEU A 264 -4.79 -25.57 -14.94
CA LEU A 264 -3.72 -26.53 -14.59
C LEU A 264 -3.64 -26.78 -13.08
N VAL A 265 -4.04 -25.78 -12.26
CA VAL A 265 -3.97 -25.82 -10.80
C VAL A 265 -5.37 -25.89 -10.19
N GLY A 266 -6.26 -24.96 -10.52
CA GLY A 266 -7.69 -25.01 -10.22
C GLY A 266 -8.05 -24.95 -8.74
N LEU A 267 -7.29 -24.23 -7.92
CA LEU A 267 -7.54 -24.16 -6.47
C LEU A 267 -8.61 -23.13 -6.08
N VAL A 268 -8.78 -22.05 -6.88
CA VAL A 268 -9.77 -21.02 -6.62
C VAL A 268 -10.46 -20.58 -7.91
N ARG A 269 -11.62 -19.94 -7.77
CA ARG A 269 -12.34 -19.29 -8.86
C ARG A 269 -12.67 -17.86 -8.47
N LEU A 270 -12.57 -16.95 -9.44
CA LEU A 270 -13.08 -15.58 -9.36
C LEU A 270 -14.40 -15.48 -10.15
N SER A 271 -15.31 -14.63 -9.72
CA SER A 271 -16.53 -14.33 -10.47
C SER A 271 -16.25 -13.44 -11.69
N ASP A 272 -17.29 -13.20 -12.49
CA ASP A 272 -17.24 -12.28 -13.63
C ASP A 272 -16.89 -10.84 -13.26
N LYS A 273 -16.98 -10.48 -11.97
CA LYS A 273 -16.64 -9.12 -11.48
C LYS A 273 -15.15 -8.82 -11.54
N PHE A 274 -14.29 -9.85 -11.51
CA PHE A 274 -12.82 -9.71 -11.48
C PHE A 274 -12.11 -10.48 -12.60
N THR A 275 -12.88 -10.96 -13.58
CA THR A 275 -12.37 -11.68 -14.76
C THR A 275 -12.88 -11.01 -16.01
N THR A 276 -12.17 -11.24 -17.12
CA THR A 276 -12.67 -10.86 -18.46
C THR A 276 -12.78 -12.07 -19.37
N GLY A 277 -13.63 -11.96 -20.38
CA GLY A 277 -13.77 -12.96 -21.43
C GLY A 277 -12.79 -12.75 -22.57
N SER A 278 -12.93 -13.59 -23.58
CA SER A 278 -12.22 -13.48 -24.86
C SER A 278 -13.19 -13.19 -25.98
N SER A 279 -12.82 -12.29 -26.88
CA SER A 279 -13.64 -11.96 -28.07
C SER A 279 -13.78 -13.11 -29.06
N ILE A 280 -12.90 -14.12 -28.97
CA ILE A 280 -12.87 -15.28 -29.89
C ILE A 280 -13.11 -16.62 -29.20
N MET A 281 -12.84 -16.70 -27.88
CA MET A 281 -12.95 -17.93 -27.10
C MET A 281 -14.02 -17.77 -26.03
N PRO A 282 -15.29 -18.14 -26.27
CA PRO A 282 -16.40 -17.83 -25.36
C PRO A 282 -16.31 -18.51 -24.00
N GLN A 283 -15.53 -19.57 -23.87
CA GLN A 283 -15.32 -20.31 -22.62
C GLN A 283 -14.18 -19.71 -21.77
N LYS A 284 -13.36 -18.80 -22.32
CA LYS A 284 -12.15 -18.32 -21.65
C LYS A 284 -12.49 -17.25 -20.60
N ARG A 285 -11.91 -17.40 -19.43
CA ARG A 285 -11.93 -16.43 -18.33
C ARG A 285 -10.50 -16.09 -17.94
N ASN A 286 -10.17 -14.80 -17.94
CA ASN A 286 -8.84 -14.31 -17.62
C ASN A 286 -8.87 -13.61 -16.26
N PRO A 287 -7.89 -13.83 -15.38
CA PRO A 287 -7.81 -13.14 -14.08
C PRO A 287 -7.18 -11.74 -14.22
N ASP A 288 -7.71 -10.91 -15.15
CA ASP A 288 -7.12 -9.63 -15.54
C ASP A 288 -6.92 -8.68 -14.35
N ALA A 289 -7.83 -8.71 -13.37
CA ALA A 289 -7.69 -7.87 -12.19
C ALA A 289 -6.40 -8.19 -11.42
N ALA A 290 -6.08 -9.47 -11.24
CA ALA A 290 -4.85 -9.91 -10.58
C ALA A 290 -3.61 -9.58 -11.43
N GLU A 291 -3.67 -9.82 -12.75
CA GLU A 291 -2.55 -9.50 -13.66
C GLU A 291 -2.24 -8.00 -13.66
N LEU A 292 -3.27 -7.13 -13.66
CA LEU A 292 -3.10 -5.69 -13.61
C LEU A 292 -2.54 -5.20 -12.26
N VAL A 293 -2.92 -5.81 -11.14
CA VAL A 293 -2.30 -5.52 -9.84
C VAL A 293 -0.81 -5.84 -9.88
N ARG A 294 -0.44 -7.03 -10.38
CA ARG A 294 0.96 -7.44 -10.57
C ARG A 294 1.73 -6.43 -11.44
N ALA A 295 1.17 -6.00 -12.57
CA ALA A 295 1.80 -5.07 -13.49
C ALA A 295 1.98 -3.66 -12.90
N LYS A 296 1.03 -3.15 -12.09
CA LYS A 296 1.08 -1.80 -11.49
C LYS A 296 2.23 -1.62 -10.49
N THR A 297 2.77 -2.70 -9.93
CA THR A 297 3.94 -2.67 -9.04
C THR A 297 5.15 -2.00 -9.70
N GLY A 298 5.35 -2.21 -11.00
CA GLY A 298 6.43 -1.55 -11.75
C GLY A 298 6.31 -0.03 -11.76
N ARG A 299 5.09 0.52 -11.81
CA ARG A 299 4.87 1.97 -11.74
C ARG A 299 5.28 2.54 -10.38
N VAL A 300 4.97 1.85 -9.29
CA VAL A 300 5.31 2.30 -7.93
C VAL A 300 6.82 2.29 -7.70
N ILE A 301 7.49 1.19 -8.07
CA ILE A 301 8.96 1.07 -7.96
C ILE A 301 9.66 2.08 -8.88
N GLY A 302 9.16 2.27 -10.11
CA GLY A 302 9.68 3.25 -11.05
C GLY A 302 9.65 4.68 -10.52
N ALA A 303 8.58 5.07 -9.83
CA ALA A 303 8.45 6.39 -9.22
C ALA A 303 9.47 6.63 -8.09
N LEU A 304 9.72 5.63 -7.23
CA LEU A 304 10.78 5.71 -6.22
C LEU A 304 12.14 5.92 -6.86
N ASN A 305 12.49 5.12 -7.85
CA ASN A 305 13.78 5.24 -8.54
C ASN A 305 13.90 6.58 -9.27
N GLY A 306 12.84 7.03 -9.95
CA GLY A 306 12.81 8.33 -10.61
C GLY A 306 13.09 9.48 -9.65
N LEU A 307 12.42 9.52 -8.50
CA LEU A 307 12.61 10.59 -7.53
C LEU A 307 14.00 10.54 -6.88
N LEU A 308 14.56 9.35 -6.58
CA LEU A 308 15.95 9.22 -6.12
C LEU A 308 16.94 9.82 -7.12
N ILE A 309 16.70 9.60 -8.42
CA ILE A 309 17.55 10.14 -9.49
C ILE A 309 17.39 11.65 -9.58
N VAL A 310 16.17 12.20 -9.47
CA VAL A 310 15.93 13.66 -9.45
C VAL A 310 16.68 14.30 -8.28
N MET A 311 16.54 13.77 -7.09
CA MET A 311 17.09 14.38 -5.87
C MET A 311 18.61 14.26 -5.73
N LYS A 312 19.21 13.21 -6.31
CA LYS A 312 20.67 13.02 -6.18
C LYS A 312 21.45 14.21 -6.77
N GLY A 313 22.36 14.76 -6.00
CA GLY A 313 23.27 15.81 -6.45
C GLY A 313 22.65 17.22 -6.58
N LEU A 314 21.37 17.42 -6.23
CA LEU A 314 20.79 18.75 -6.14
C LEU A 314 21.37 19.51 -4.97
N PRO A 315 21.84 20.77 -5.16
CA PRO A 315 22.22 21.63 -4.05
C PRO A 315 20.99 22.17 -3.31
N LEU A 316 21.21 22.64 -2.08
CA LEU A 316 20.19 23.38 -1.34
C LEU A 316 19.91 24.73 -2.05
N ALA A 317 18.73 25.33 -1.97
CA ALA A 317 17.54 24.88 -1.27
C ALA A 317 16.52 24.28 -2.26
N TYR A 318 16.10 25.03 -3.29
CA TYR A 318 15.17 24.62 -4.34
C TYR A 318 15.81 24.74 -5.71
N GLN A 319 15.64 23.69 -6.51
CA GLN A 319 15.98 23.65 -7.93
C GLN A 319 14.73 23.29 -8.72
N LYS A 320 14.62 23.77 -9.96
CA LYS A 320 13.45 23.52 -10.83
C LYS A 320 13.22 22.02 -11.10
N ASP A 321 14.27 21.21 -11.05
CA ASP A 321 14.22 19.73 -11.08
C ASP A 321 13.18 19.16 -10.12
N MET A 322 12.98 19.81 -8.96
CA MET A 322 11.98 19.40 -7.96
C MET A 322 10.53 19.55 -8.44
N GLN A 323 10.27 20.13 -9.61
CA GLN A 323 8.94 20.09 -10.20
C GLN A 323 8.54 18.65 -10.56
N GLU A 324 9.53 17.79 -10.88
CA GLU A 324 9.34 16.37 -11.20
C GLU A 324 9.09 15.48 -9.97
N ASP A 325 9.07 16.04 -8.75
CA ASP A 325 8.87 15.28 -7.52
C ASP A 325 7.43 14.75 -7.32
N LYS A 326 6.44 15.38 -8.00
CA LYS A 326 5.01 15.18 -7.72
C LYS A 326 4.36 14.14 -8.63
N GLN A 327 4.51 14.26 -9.95
CA GLN A 327 3.75 13.47 -10.91
C GLN A 327 3.92 11.97 -10.67
N GLY A 328 5.15 11.48 -10.68
CA GLY A 328 5.44 10.06 -10.47
C GLY A 328 4.95 9.55 -9.12
N ALA A 329 5.10 10.37 -8.06
CA ALA A 329 4.65 10.02 -6.71
C ALA A 329 3.11 9.92 -6.65
N MET A 330 2.39 10.91 -7.17
CA MET A 330 0.92 10.92 -7.18
C MET A 330 0.35 9.73 -7.98
N GLU A 331 0.92 9.46 -9.16
CA GLU A 331 0.55 8.31 -9.99
C GLU A 331 0.84 6.97 -9.29
N ALA A 332 1.96 6.86 -8.59
CA ALA A 332 2.32 5.67 -7.82
C ALA A 332 1.35 5.42 -6.66
N PHE A 333 1.01 6.46 -5.91
CA PHE A 333 0.05 6.35 -4.80
C PHE A 333 -1.35 5.99 -5.29
N ALA A 334 -1.80 6.57 -6.39
CA ALA A 334 -3.07 6.21 -7.01
C ALA A 334 -3.08 4.76 -7.50
N ALA A 335 -1.98 4.30 -8.10
CA ALA A 335 -1.82 2.92 -8.56
C ALA A 335 -1.84 1.92 -7.39
N LEU A 336 -1.14 2.23 -6.29
CA LEU A 336 -1.14 1.39 -5.08
C LEU A 336 -2.53 1.33 -4.43
N SER A 337 -3.19 2.47 -4.25
CA SER A 337 -4.55 2.54 -3.70
C SER A 337 -5.53 1.69 -4.51
N LEU A 338 -5.47 1.78 -5.84
CA LEU A 338 -6.31 0.96 -6.72
C LEU A 338 -5.97 -0.53 -6.59
N ALA A 339 -4.69 -0.90 -6.50
CA ALA A 339 -4.24 -2.27 -6.34
C ALA A 339 -4.75 -2.88 -5.02
N ILE A 340 -4.63 -2.16 -3.89
CA ILE A 340 -5.12 -2.63 -2.59
C ILE A 340 -6.64 -2.86 -2.63
N ARG A 341 -7.41 -1.91 -3.18
CA ARG A 341 -8.87 -2.06 -3.30
C ARG A 341 -9.29 -3.21 -4.20
N ALA A 342 -8.58 -3.40 -5.32
CA ALA A 342 -8.82 -4.53 -6.22
C ALA A 342 -8.52 -5.87 -5.53
N MET A 343 -7.40 -5.96 -4.80
CA MET A 343 -7.05 -7.14 -4.02
C MET A 343 -8.07 -7.43 -2.91
N THR A 344 -8.54 -6.40 -2.20
CA THR A 344 -9.61 -6.54 -1.20
C THR A 344 -10.87 -7.12 -1.83
N GLY A 345 -11.27 -6.58 -2.98
CA GLY A 345 -12.42 -7.09 -3.73
C GLY A 345 -12.26 -8.54 -4.17
N MET A 346 -11.09 -8.91 -4.70
CA MET A 346 -10.80 -10.31 -5.10
C MET A 346 -10.80 -11.26 -3.91
N VAL A 347 -10.25 -10.87 -2.75
CA VAL A 347 -10.28 -11.69 -1.52
C VAL A 347 -11.71 -11.99 -1.08
N LEU A 348 -12.61 -11.03 -1.18
CA LEU A 348 -14.03 -11.20 -0.83
C LEU A 348 -14.79 -12.03 -1.87
N ASP A 349 -14.36 -11.99 -3.13
CA ASP A 349 -15.03 -12.64 -4.27
C ASP A 349 -14.58 -14.07 -4.50
N LEU A 350 -13.30 -14.39 -4.26
CA LEU A 350 -12.73 -15.69 -4.60
C LEU A 350 -13.42 -16.84 -3.85
N VAL A 351 -13.64 -17.93 -4.59
CA VAL A 351 -14.24 -19.16 -4.07
C VAL A 351 -13.22 -20.29 -4.16
N PRO A 352 -12.77 -20.86 -3.01
CA PRO A 352 -11.88 -22.01 -3.02
C PRO A 352 -12.60 -23.27 -3.52
N ASP A 353 -11.91 -24.08 -4.30
CA ASP A 353 -12.33 -25.43 -4.63
C ASP A 353 -11.76 -26.40 -3.58
N GLU A 354 -12.51 -26.61 -2.49
CA GLU A 354 -12.06 -27.39 -1.34
C GLU A 354 -11.74 -28.85 -1.71
N VAL A 355 -12.47 -29.40 -2.69
CA VAL A 355 -12.25 -30.77 -3.17
C VAL A 355 -10.90 -30.87 -3.90
N ARG A 356 -10.66 -29.95 -4.83
CA ARG A 356 -9.39 -29.87 -5.55
C ARG A 356 -8.22 -29.53 -4.65
N MET A 357 -8.39 -28.58 -3.73
CA MET A 357 -7.38 -28.22 -2.73
C MET A 357 -6.97 -29.43 -1.89
N LYS A 358 -7.95 -30.17 -1.37
CA LYS A 358 -7.68 -31.37 -0.56
C LYS A 358 -6.96 -32.46 -1.37
N ALA A 359 -7.41 -32.73 -2.59
CA ALA A 359 -6.77 -33.70 -3.47
C ALA A 359 -5.32 -33.32 -3.76
N ALA A 360 -5.07 -32.06 -4.16
CA ALA A 360 -3.72 -31.56 -4.44
C ALA A 360 -2.80 -31.56 -3.21
N ALA A 361 -3.36 -31.37 -2.01
CA ALA A 361 -2.60 -31.45 -0.76
C ALA A 361 -2.09 -32.87 -0.44
N GLY A 362 -2.76 -33.91 -0.98
CA GLY A 362 -2.34 -35.29 -0.84
C GLY A 362 -1.36 -35.77 -1.93
N GLU A 363 -1.20 -35.02 -3.01
CA GLU A 363 -0.31 -35.35 -4.11
C GLU A 363 1.17 -35.32 -3.67
N GLY A 364 2.02 -36.09 -4.34
CA GLY A 364 3.48 -36.05 -4.15
C GLY A 364 3.96 -36.55 -2.78
N TYR A 365 3.18 -37.40 -2.12
CA TYR A 365 3.54 -37.97 -0.81
C TYR A 365 3.74 -36.88 0.28
N ALA A 366 2.96 -35.81 0.26
CA ALA A 366 3.10 -34.62 1.09
C ALA A 366 3.10 -34.90 2.61
N THR A 367 2.54 -36.04 3.03
CA THR A 367 2.51 -36.48 4.43
C THR A 367 3.68 -37.36 4.85
N ALA A 368 4.66 -37.59 3.97
CA ALA A 368 5.84 -38.41 4.29
C ALA A 368 6.59 -37.92 5.54
N THR A 369 6.68 -36.61 5.75
CA THR A 369 7.28 -36.03 6.96
C THR A 369 6.51 -36.45 8.22
N ASP A 370 5.20 -36.60 8.16
CA ASP A 370 4.38 -37.05 9.29
C ASP A 370 4.70 -38.51 9.69
N LEU A 371 5.00 -39.36 8.68
CA LEU A 371 5.49 -40.71 8.94
C LEU A 371 6.87 -40.70 9.61
N ALA A 372 7.82 -39.89 9.11
CA ALA A 372 9.12 -39.79 9.73
C ALA A 372 9.01 -39.29 11.18
N ASP A 373 8.17 -38.29 11.43
CA ASP A 373 7.91 -37.78 12.77
C ASP A 373 7.25 -38.84 13.67
N TRP A 374 6.36 -39.68 13.13
CA TRP A 374 5.76 -40.79 13.89
C TRP A 374 6.82 -41.82 14.29
N LEU A 375 7.72 -42.19 13.36
CA LEU A 375 8.84 -43.11 13.62
C LEU A 375 9.75 -42.58 14.75
N VAL A 376 10.08 -41.31 14.72
CA VAL A 376 10.89 -40.68 15.76
C VAL A 376 10.16 -40.69 17.11
N ARG A 377 8.91 -40.24 17.13
CA ARG A 377 8.16 -40.11 18.40
C ARG A 377 7.77 -41.42 19.03
N THR A 378 7.33 -42.38 18.21
CA THR A 378 6.78 -43.66 18.67
C THR A 378 7.85 -44.70 18.84
N LEU A 379 8.70 -44.90 17.81
CA LEU A 379 9.74 -45.94 17.80
C LEU A 379 11.07 -45.44 18.39
N LYS A 380 11.17 -44.15 18.78
CA LYS A 380 12.41 -43.54 19.28
C LYS A 380 13.56 -43.64 18.29
N MET A 381 13.25 -43.69 17.01
CA MET A 381 14.22 -43.80 15.93
C MET A 381 14.95 -42.47 15.75
N PRO A 382 16.27 -42.43 15.56
CA PRO A 382 16.95 -41.22 15.16
C PRO A 382 16.36 -40.62 13.87
N PHE A 383 16.25 -39.29 13.77
CA PHE A 383 15.55 -38.66 12.65
C PHE A 383 16.13 -39.06 11.27
N ARG A 384 17.45 -39.20 11.14
CA ARG A 384 18.06 -39.63 9.88
C ARG A 384 17.62 -41.03 9.47
N ASP A 385 17.54 -41.97 10.40
CA ASP A 385 17.09 -43.34 10.16
C ASP A 385 15.60 -43.33 9.81
N ALA A 386 14.78 -42.54 10.53
CA ALA A 386 13.37 -42.38 10.22
C ALA A 386 13.17 -41.80 8.80
N HIS A 387 13.96 -40.83 8.40
CA HIS A 387 13.94 -40.26 7.05
C HIS A 387 14.30 -41.32 5.99
N HIS A 388 15.32 -42.15 6.19
CA HIS A 388 15.69 -43.24 5.28
C HIS A 388 14.59 -44.30 5.21
N VAL A 389 14.00 -44.70 6.33
CA VAL A 389 12.87 -45.64 6.35
C VAL A 389 11.68 -45.07 5.58
N THR A 390 11.34 -43.81 5.85
CA THR A 390 10.25 -43.12 5.14
C THR A 390 10.51 -43.04 3.63
N GLY A 391 11.73 -42.70 3.24
CA GLY A 391 12.14 -42.64 1.82
C GLY A 391 11.93 -43.99 1.09
N ARG A 392 12.26 -45.12 1.74
CA ARG A 392 12.00 -46.44 1.19
C ARG A 392 10.52 -46.76 1.07
N ILE A 393 9.71 -46.33 2.03
CA ILE A 393 8.25 -46.50 1.99
C ILE A 393 7.64 -45.66 0.88
N VAL A 394 8.12 -44.41 0.67
CA VAL A 394 7.71 -43.55 -0.44
C VAL A 394 8.08 -44.19 -1.79
N ALA A 395 9.28 -44.75 -1.92
CA ALA A 395 9.68 -45.44 -3.13
C ALA A 395 8.75 -46.63 -3.41
N LEU A 396 8.45 -47.45 -2.40
CA LEU A 396 7.52 -48.57 -2.51
C LEU A 396 6.10 -48.12 -2.93
N ALA A 397 5.59 -47.02 -2.31
CA ALA A 397 4.31 -46.46 -2.69
C ALA A 397 4.30 -45.94 -4.14
N SER A 398 5.40 -45.34 -4.59
CA SER A 398 5.57 -44.90 -5.98
C SER A 398 5.59 -46.04 -6.98
N GLU A 399 6.28 -47.13 -6.67
CA GLU A 399 6.30 -48.35 -7.50
C GLU A 399 4.91 -48.98 -7.64
N GLN A 400 4.10 -48.91 -6.59
CA GLN A 400 2.72 -49.45 -6.58
C GLN A 400 1.68 -48.45 -7.11
N GLY A 401 2.07 -47.21 -7.44
CA GLY A 401 1.13 -46.15 -7.83
C GLY A 401 0.11 -45.81 -6.74
N ALA A 402 0.44 -46.02 -5.46
CA ALA A 402 -0.45 -45.84 -4.33
C ALA A 402 -0.08 -44.61 -3.51
N ALA A 403 -1.10 -43.92 -2.92
CA ALA A 403 -0.86 -42.90 -1.89
C ALA A 403 -0.34 -43.54 -0.59
N LEU A 404 0.38 -42.75 0.25
CA LEU A 404 0.95 -43.30 1.49
C LEU A 404 -0.11 -43.85 2.44
N ASP A 405 -1.25 -43.19 2.57
CA ASP A 405 -2.36 -43.60 3.44
C ASP A 405 -3.15 -44.78 2.88
N ALA A 406 -2.99 -45.06 1.58
CA ALA A 406 -3.59 -46.24 0.90
C ALA A 406 -2.67 -47.46 0.88
N LEU A 407 -1.38 -47.30 1.27
CA LEU A 407 -0.44 -48.40 1.27
C LEU A 407 -0.82 -49.43 2.38
N PRO A 408 -0.88 -50.74 2.05
CA PRO A 408 -1.16 -51.75 3.05
C PRO A 408 -0.15 -51.75 4.20
N LEU A 409 -0.61 -51.85 5.45
CA LEU A 409 0.27 -51.91 6.61
C LEU A 409 1.38 -52.96 6.46
N LYS A 410 1.04 -54.13 5.91
CA LYS A 410 2.01 -55.21 5.68
C LYS A 410 3.16 -54.79 4.76
N ALA A 411 2.89 -54.00 3.72
CA ALA A 411 3.91 -53.47 2.83
C ALA A 411 4.86 -52.48 3.57
N MET A 412 4.33 -51.64 4.45
CA MET A 412 5.16 -50.78 5.30
C MET A 412 6.01 -51.61 6.28
N GLN A 413 5.46 -52.70 6.84
CA GLN A 413 6.16 -53.57 7.77
C GLN A 413 7.28 -54.40 7.09
N GLU A 414 7.25 -54.59 5.78
CA GLU A 414 8.37 -55.16 5.04
C GLU A 414 9.61 -54.24 5.05
N VAL A 415 9.39 -52.92 5.16
CA VAL A 415 10.45 -51.93 5.26
C VAL A 415 10.91 -51.72 6.71
N GLU A 416 9.95 -51.65 7.62
CA GLU A 416 10.19 -51.49 9.08
C GLU A 416 9.14 -52.27 9.88
N PRO A 417 9.49 -53.47 10.40
CA PRO A 417 8.54 -54.36 11.05
C PRO A 417 7.81 -53.82 12.26
N ARG A 418 8.36 -52.77 12.92
CA ARG A 418 7.77 -52.15 14.11
C ARG A 418 6.64 -51.18 13.81
N ILE A 419 6.37 -50.87 12.54
CA ILE A 419 5.27 -49.96 12.15
C ILE A 419 3.92 -50.66 12.51
N THR A 420 3.06 -49.86 13.17
CA THR A 420 1.74 -50.27 13.58
C THR A 420 0.64 -49.51 12.81
N ILE A 421 -0.60 -49.97 12.95
CA ILE A 421 -1.76 -49.31 12.33
C ILE A 421 -1.88 -47.83 12.70
N ASP A 422 -1.32 -47.37 13.81
CA ASP A 422 -1.35 -46.00 14.24
C ASP A 422 -0.53 -45.08 13.32
N ALA A 423 0.46 -45.64 12.58
CA ALA A 423 1.18 -44.87 11.57
C ALA A 423 0.27 -44.41 10.44
N LEU A 424 -0.71 -45.20 10.03
CA LEU A 424 -1.66 -44.82 8.98
C LEU A 424 -2.56 -43.66 9.41
N ARG A 425 -2.81 -43.48 10.72
CA ARG A 425 -3.65 -42.41 11.25
C ARG A 425 -3.04 -41.02 11.11
N VAL A 426 -1.72 -40.90 10.98
CA VAL A 426 -1.03 -39.65 10.80
C VAL A 426 -0.87 -39.21 9.34
N LEU A 427 -1.18 -40.11 8.39
CA LEU A 427 -0.93 -39.91 6.96
C LEU A 427 -2.05 -39.18 6.22
N SER A 428 -3.21 -38.97 6.81
CA SER A 428 -4.23 -38.13 6.17
C SER A 428 -3.82 -36.66 6.21
N VAL A 429 -4.17 -35.90 5.16
CA VAL A 429 -3.87 -34.46 5.08
C VAL A 429 -4.49 -33.68 6.24
N GLU A 430 -5.66 -34.09 6.73
CA GLU A 430 -6.31 -33.51 7.89
C GLU A 430 -5.55 -33.78 9.21
N ALA A 431 -5.02 -35.00 9.38
CA ALA A 431 -4.18 -35.33 10.53
C ALA A 431 -2.88 -34.51 10.50
N SER A 432 -2.28 -34.39 9.34
CA SER A 432 -1.07 -33.58 9.12
C SER A 432 -1.30 -32.13 9.57
N VAL A 433 -2.28 -31.39 9.03
CA VAL A 433 -2.53 -29.99 9.42
C VAL A 433 -2.92 -29.87 10.90
N LYS A 434 -3.72 -30.79 11.45
CA LYS A 434 -4.10 -30.79 12.86
C LYS A 434 -2.91 -30.95 13.80
N SER A 435 -1.87 -31.66 13.36
CA SER A 435 -0.67 -31.94 14.16
C SER A 435 0.23 -30.71 14.34
N ARG A 436 0.17 -29.70 13.45
CA ARG A 436 1.05 -28.53 13.42
C ARG A 436 0.62 -27.47 14.46
N THR A 437 0.68 -27.83 15.73
CA THR A 437 0.17 -27.01 16.87
C THR A 437 1.18 -26.06 17.48
N SER A 438 2.42 -26.02 16.97
CA SER A 438 3.42 -25.01 17.39
C SER A 438 2.90 -23.60 17.17
N PHE A 439 3.44 -22.63 17.91
CA PHE A 439 3.08 -21.21 17.70
C PHE A 439 3.33 -20.83 16.23
N GLY A 440 2.33 -20.22 15.59
CA GLY A 440 2.38 -19.89 14.16
C GLY A 440 2.17 -21.08 13.21
N GLY A 441 1.93 -22.29 13.70
CA GLY A 441 1.64 -23.47 12.88
C GLY A 441 0.23 -23.47 12.31
N THR A 442 0.03 -24.27 11.25
CA THR A 442 -1.20 -24.31 10.43
C THR A 442 -2.38 -25.06 11.07
N ALA A 443 -2.26 -25.56 12.32
CA ALA A 443 -3.39 -26.25 12.93
C ALA A 443 -4.65 -25.38 12.95
N PRO A 444 -5.84 -25.91 12.56
CA PRO A 444 -7.07 -25.12 12.46
C PRO A 444 -7.39 -24.28 13.69
N LYS A 445 -7.11 -24.81 14.91
CA LYS A 445 -7.31 -24.05 16.15
C LYS A 445 -6.40 -22.82 16.26
N ASN A 446 -5.14 -22.92 15.79
CA ASN A 446 -4.20 -21.81 15.80
C ASN A 446 -4.64 -20.74 14.78
N VAL A 447 -5.02 -21.18 13.59
CA VAL A 447 -5.51 -20.30 12.52
C VAL A 447 -6.76 -19.54 12.95
N ALA A 448 -7.76 -20.23 13.49
CA ALA A 448 -8.98 -19.59 13.99
C ALA A 448 -8.70 -18.60 15.14
N ALA A 449 -7.78 -18.95 16.06
CA ALA A 449 -7.39 -18.06 17.15
C ALA A 449 -6.70 -16.80 16.65
N GLN A 450 -5.77 -16.93 15.70
CA GLN A 450 -5.05 -15.82 15.08
C GLN A 450 -5.98 -14.91 14.27
N ALA A 451 -6.87 -15.49 13.45
CA ALA A 451 -7.86 -14.73 12.68
C ALA A 451 -8.79 -13.90 13.60
N LYS A 452 -9.32 -14.51 14.66
CA LYS A 452 -10.14 -13.80 15.66
C LYS A 452 -9.37 -12.69 16.37
N ALA A 453 -8.11 -12.91 16.70
CA ALA A 453 -7.27 -11.88 17.32
C ALA A 453 -7.07 -10.68 16.40
N TRP A 454 -6.83 -10.90 15.09
CA TRP A 454 -6.72 -9.84 14.10
C TRP A 454 -8.03 -9.07 13.91
N LEU A 455 -9.16 -9.75 13.76
CA LEU A 455 -10.47 -9.10 13.64
C LEU A 455 -10.75 -8.19 14.84
N LYS A 456 -10.55 -8.71 16.05
CA LYS A 456 -10.73 -7.93 17.30
C LYS A 456 -9.82 -6.70 17.36
N ARG A 457 -8.56 -6.83 16.91
CA ARG A 457 -7.61 -5.73 16.87
C ARG A 457 -8.07 -4.65 15.88
N LEU A 458 -8.43 -5.01 14.66
CA LEU A 458 -8.89 -4.09 13.61
C LEU A 458 -10.18 -3.36 14.01
N GLU A 459 -11.15 -4.07 14.60
CA GLU A 459 -12.37 -3.45 15.16
C GLU A 459 -12.07 -2.42 16.25
N LYS A 460 -11.09 -2.70 17.12
CA LYS A 460 -10.66 -1.75 18.15
C LYS A 460 -10.01 -0.50 17.54
N GLU A 461 -9.17 -0.68 16.53
CA GLU A 461 -8.51 0.43 15.81
C GLU A 461 -9.57 1.33 15.15
N GLN A 462 -10.56 0.77 14.46
CA GLN A 462 -11.67 1.54 13.86
C GLN A 462 -12.46 2.36 14.90
N LYS A 463 -12.79 1.76 16.06
CA LYS A 463 -13.53 2.46 17.13
C LYS A 463 -12.71 3.56 17.79
N SER A 464 -11.38 3.49 17.78
CA SER A 464 -10.50 4.50 18.37
C SER A 464 -10.18 5.65 17.41
N GLY A 465 -10.69 5.65 16.19
CA GLY A 465 -10.43 6.68 15.18
C GLY A 465 -8.99 6.66 14.65
N ARG A 466 -8.34 5.54 14.74
CA ARG A 466 -7.00 5.27 14.18
C ARG A 466 -7.12 4.48 12.92
#